data_e3d605e2bd20848aae8a8ed05b2497f4
#
_entry.id   e3d605e2bd20848aae8a8ed05b2497f4
#
_cell.length_a   1.000
_cell.length_b   1.000
_cell.length_c   1.000
_cell.angle_alpha   90.00
_cell.angle_beta   90.00
_cell.angle_gamma   90.00
#
_symmetry.space_group_name_H-M   'P 1'
#
loop_
_entity.id
_entity.type
_entity.pdbx_description
1 polymer ?
#
loop_
_entity_poly.entity_id
_entity_poly.type
_entity_poly.pdbx_seq_one_letter_code
_entity_poly.pdbx_strand_id
1 'polypeptide(L)'
;MAKRRSILLIDDDRGIREVACTALEMVGGYDVSTAASGTEGLDKARTSPPDAIVLDVMMPGLDGPETFARLQQQPETADVPVILLTAKTQAADRTRFTALGVAGMLAKPFDPMTISNEIAAILGWDR
;
A
#
# COMPACT_ATOMS: atom_id res chain seq x y z
N MET A 1 24.85 -3.95 8.14
CA MET A 1 23.68 -4.69 7.62
C MET A 1 22.67 -3.71 7.03
N ALA A 2 22.11 -4.05 5.92
CA ALA A 2 21.08 -3.22 5.32
C ALA A 2 19.81 -3.22 6.17
N LYS A 3 19.24 -2.05 6.38
CA LYS A 3 17.97 -1.93 7.07
C LYS A 3 16.85 -2.51 6.20
N ARG A 4 15.93 -3.24 6.81
CA ARG A 4 14.75 -3.73 6.10
C ARG A 4 13.91 -2.56 5.62
N ARG A 5 13.34 -2.70 4.43
CA ARG A 5 12.36 -1.73 3.96
C ARG A 5 11.06 -1.90 4.71
N SER A 6 10.41 -0.79 5.01
CA SER A 6 9.16 -0.79 5.77
C SER A 6 7.98 -0.53 4.83
N ILE A 7 6.89 -1.27 5.06
CA ILE A 7 5.65 -1.12 4.30
C ILE A 7 4.51 -0.94 5.28
N LEU A 8 3.65 0.03 5.03
CA LEU A 8 2.39 0.20 5.75
C LEU A 8 1.26 -0.31 4.84
N LEU A 9 0.51 -1.28 5.33
CA LEU A 9 -0.64 -1.83 4.62
C LEU A 9 -1.92 -1.30 5.25
N ILE A 10 -2.74 -0.62 4.45
CA ILE A 10 -3.99 -0.02 4.90
C ILE A 10 -5.13 -0.75 4.20
N ASP A 11 -5.90 -1.52 4.96
CA ASP A 11 -7.03 -2.30 4.46
C ASP A 11 -7.97 -2.57 5.63
N ASP A 12 -9.27 -2.38 5.43
CA ASP A 12 -10.26 -2.58 6.50
C ASP A 12 -10.56 -4.06 6.76
N ASP A 13 -10.18 -4.96 5.87
CA ASP A 13 -10.41 -6.40 6.02
C ASP A 13 -9.28 -7.03 6.83
N ARG A 14 -9.63 -7.54 8.01
CA ARG A 14 -8.66 -8.16 8.92
C ARG A 14 -7.96 -9.36 8.29
N GLY A 15 -8.71 -10.21 7.58
CA GLY A 15 -8.15 -11.40 6.93
C GLY A 15 -7.11 -11.02 5.89
N ILE A 16 -7.41 -10.02 5.09
CA ILE A 16 -6.46 -9.52 4.08
C ILE A 16 -5.22 -8.94 4.76
N ARG A 17 -5.39 -8.16 5.83
CA ARG A 17 -4.24 -7.62 6.56
C ARG A 17 -3.34 -8.72 7.09
N GLU A 18 -3.92 -9.77 7.68
CA GLU A 18 -3.14 -10.88 8.23
C GLU A 18 -2.37 -11.64 7.15
N VAL A 19 -3.03 -11.98 6.05
CA VAL A 19 -2.39 -12.73 4.96
C VAL A 19 -1.31 -11.89 4.29
N ALA A 20 -1.61 -10.64 3.98
CA ALA A 20 -0.65 -9.77 3.32
C ALA A 20 0.56 -9.47 4.21
N CYS A 21 0.32 -9.21 5.50
CA CYS A 21 1.40 -8.95 6.44
C CYS A 21 2.35 -10.15 6.51
N THR A 22 1.80 -11.35 6.69
CA THR A 22 2.60 -12.58 6.75
C THR A 22 3.39 -12.77 5.45
N ALA A 23 2.75 -12.60 4.31
CA ALA A 23 3.42 -12.79 3.02
C ALA A 23 4.56 -11.79 2.83
N LEU A 24 4.32 -10.52 3.13
CA LEU A 24 5.33 -9.49 2.94
C LEU A 24 6.51 -9.65 3.91
N GLU A 25 6.24 -10.12 5.13
CA GLU A 25 7.31 -10.38 6.09
C GLU A 25 8.10 -11.62 5.75
N MET A 26 7.43 -12.74 5.49
CA MET A 26 8.10 -14.03 5.32
C MET A 26 8.69 -14.22 3.92
N VAL A 27 7.98 -13.83 2.89
CA VAL A 27 8.46 -13.96 1.52
C VAL A 27 9.32 -12.77 1.13
N GLY A 28 8.87 -11.57 1.46
CA GLY A 28 9.54 -10.33 1.06
C GLY A 28 10.65 -9.88 1.99
N GLY A 29 10.61 -10.26 3.25
CA GLY A 29 11.59 -9.81 4.23
C GLY A 29 11.43 -8.35 4.64
N TYR A 30 10.22 -7.79 4.50
CA TYR A 30 9.93 -6.41 4.85
C TYR A 30 9.49 -6.27 6.31
N ASP A 31 9.68 -5.08 6.87
CA ASP A 31 9.03 -4.71 8.13
C ASP A 31 7.64 -4.18 7.77
N VAL A 32 6.60 -4.81 8.31
CA VAL A 32 5.23 -4.48 7.93
C VAL A 32 4.44 -3.97 9.13
N SER A 33 3.80 -2.83 8.96
CA SER A 33 2.79 -2.35 9.88
C SER A 33 1.45 -2.28 9.13
N THR A 34 0.35 -2.33 9.86
CA THR A 34 -0.98 -2.35 9.26
C THR A 34 -1.88 -1.28 9.89
N ALA A 35 -2.87 -0.86 9.13
CA ALA A 35 -3.91 0.05 9.60
C ALA A 35 -5.25 -0.44 9.05
N ALA A 36 -6.31 -0.29 9.85
CA ALA A 36 -7.63 -0.80 9.52
C ALA A 36 -8.51 0.25 8.83
N SER A 37 -8.03 1.48 8.69
CA SER A 37 -8.78 2.56 8.08
C SER A 37 -7.82 3.59 7.48
N GLY A 38 -8.35 4.44 6.61
CA GLY A 38 -7.58 5.55 6.05
C GLY A 38 -7.09 6.50 7.13
N THR A 39 -7.95 6.81 8.10
CA THR A 39 -7.59 7.72 9.20
C THR A 39 -6.44 7.15 10.05
N GLU A 40 -6.54 5.87 10.41
CA GLU A 40 -5.47 5.21 11.16
C GLU A 40 -4.18 5.17 10.34
N GLY A 41 -4.29 4.88 9.05
CA GLY A 41 -3.14 4.84 8.15
C GLY A 41 -2.43 6.18 8.03
N LEU A 42 -3.20 7.26 7.92
CA LEU A 42 -2.64 8.61 7.86
C LEU A 42 -1.83 8.94 9.12
N ASP A 43 -2.37 8.60 10.28
CA ASP A 43 -1.71 8.87 11.55
C ASP A 43 -0.44 8.05 11.72
N LYS A 44 -0.50 6.76 11.42
CA LYS A 44 0.67 5.87 11.51
C LYS A 44 1.77 6.30 10.54
N ALA A 45 1.40 6.62 9.31
CA ALA A 45 2.37 7.03 8.29
C ALA A 45 3.04 8.34 8.64
N ARG A 46 2.30 9.28 9.24
CA ARG A 46 2.86 10.55 9.67
C ARG A 46 3.85 10.39 10.81
N THR A 47 3.49 9.53 11.79
CA THR A 47 4.32 9.31 12.99
C THR A 47 5.60 8.54 12.65
N SER A 48 5.50 7.57 11.76
CA SER A 48 6.63 6.72 11.36
C SER A 48 6.54 6.47 9.85
N PRO A 49 7.04 7.39 9.02
CA PRO A 49 6.90 7.27 7.57
C PRO A 49 7.52 5.99 7.03
N PRO A 50 6.74 5.17 6.30
CA PRO A 50 7.26 3.93 5.73
C PRO A 50 7.99 4.19 4.41
N ASP A 51 8.66 3.16 3.89
CA ASP A 51 9.28 3.24 2.57
C ASP A 51 8.23 3.14 1.46
N ALA A 52 7.10 2.48 1.73
CA ALA A 52 5.99 2.41 0.78
C ALA A 52 4.69 2.14 1.53
N ILE A 53 3.57 2.47 0.88
CA ILE A 53 2.24 2.24 1.41
C ILE A 53 1.45 1.40 0.40
N VAL A 54 0.83 0.32 0.86
CA VAL A 54 -0.14 -0.45 0.08
C VAL A 54 -1.52 -0.11 0.63
N LEU A 55 -2.40 0.39 -0.22
CA LEU A 55 -3.62 1.07 0.19
C LEU A 55 -4.83 0.49 -0.55
N ASP A 56 -5.77 -0.08 0.22
CA ASP A 56 -7.02 -0.58 -0.33
C ASP A 56 -7.87 0.57 -0.89
N VAL A 57 -8.49 0.35 -2.03
CA VAL A 57 -9.34 1.36 -2.67
C VAL A 57 -10.69 1.48 -1.98
N MET A 58 -11.32 0.34 -1.66
CA MET A 58 -12.71 0.31 -1.15
C MET A 58 -12.71 0.14 0.36
N MET A 59 -12.83 1.25 1.08
CA MET A 59 -12.92 1.25 2.54
C MET A 59 -14.05 2.18 2.99
N PRO A 60 -14.71 1.85 4.11
CA PRO A 60 -15.68 2.79 4.68
C PRO A 60 -14.96 4.02 5.26
N GLY A 61 -15.66 5.13 5.31
CA GLY A 61 -15.05 6.40 5.70
C GLY A 61 -14.18 6.94 4.59
N LEU A 62 -12.90 7.16 4.87
CA LEU A 62 -11.96 7.56 3.83
C LEU A 62 -11.61 6.37 2.93
N ASP A 63 -11.93 6.46 1.66
CA ASP A 63 -11.55 5.43 0.70
C ASP A 63 -10.08 5.60 0.29
N GLY A 64 -9.59 4.72 -0.61
CA GLY A 64 -8.21 4.75 -1.05
C GLY A 64 -7.79 6.06 -1.69
N PRO A 65 -8.50 6.54 -2.72
CA PRO A 65 -8.15 7.82 -3.35
C PRO A 65 -8.16 9.01 -2.40
N GLU A 66 -9.13 9.08 -1.49
CA GLU A 66 -9.20 10.15 -0.50
C GLU A 66 -8.02 10.08 0.48
N THR A 67 -7.69 8.88 0.93
CA THR A 67 -6.54 8.65 1.80
C THR A 67 -5.24 9.05 1.10
N PHE A 68 -5.10 8.67 -0.16
CA PHE A 68 -3.92 9.04 -0.95
C PHE A 68 -3.77 10.55 -1.07
N ALA A 69 -4.87 11.25 -1.36
CA ALA A 69 -4.83 12.71 -1.47
C ALA A 69 -4.34 13.36 -0.17
N ARG A 70 -4.79 12.84 0.97
CA ARG A 70 -4.37 13.35 2.27
C ARG A 70 -2.92 13.02 2.58
N LEU A 71 -2.45 11.83 2.18
CA LEU A 71 -1.03 11.47 2.33
C LEU A 71 -0.14 12.46 1.58
N GLN A 72 -0.56 12.88 0.39
CA GLN A 72 0.20 13.83 -0.40
C GLN A 72 0.24 15.22 0.23
N GLN A 73 -0.73 15.56 1.05
CA GLN A 73 -0.79 16.85 1.73
C GLN A 73 0.02 16.88 3.03
N GLN A 74 0.41 15.71 3.55
CA GLN A 74 1.25 15.63 4.75
C GLN A 74 2.73 15.71 4.34
N PRO A 75 3.50 16.66 4.90
CA PRO A 75 4.92 16.76 4.51
C PRO A 75 5.70 15.46 4.76
N GLU A 76 5.35 14.72 5.82
CA GLU A 76 6.06 13.50 6.19
C GLU A 76 5.84 12.36 5.19
N THR A 77 4.73 12.38 4.44
CA THR A 77 4.35 11.28 3.55
C THR A 77 4.21 11.68 2.09
N ALA A 78 4.43 12.96 1.77
CA ALA A 78 4.17 13.46 0.42
C ALA A 78 4.97 12.71 -0.66
N ASP A 79 6.16 12.25 -0.35
CA ASP A 79 7.04 11.57 -1.29
C ASP A 79 7.05 10.05 -1.12
N VAL A 80 6.26 9.50 -0.20
CA VAL A 80 6.18 8.05 0.00
C VAL A 80 5.37 7.44 -1.15
N PRO A 81 5.92 6.45 -1.86
CA PRO A 81 5.17 5.82 -2.95
C PRO A 81 3.99 5.01 -2.41
N VAL A 82 2.86 5.12 -3.11
CA VAL A 82 1.63 4.44 -2.74
C VAL A 82 1.21 3.52 -3.87
N ILE A 83 0.91 2.26 -3.51
CA ILE A 83 0.38 1.27 -4.45
C ILE A 83 -1.05 0.98 -4.02
N LEU A 84 -2.00 1.10 -4.96
CA LEU A 84 -3.39 0.79 -4.66
C LEU A 84 -3.66 -0.70 -4.81
N LEU A 85 -4.43 -1.24 -3.88
CA LEU A 85 -4.88 -2.64 -3.90
C LEU A 85 -6.36 -2.64 -4.27
N THR A 86 -6.71 -3.18 -5.44
CA THR A 86 -8.05 -2.98 -5.99
C THR A 86 -8.59 -4.23 -6.69
N ALA A 87 -9.89 -4.45 -6.51
CA ALA A 87 -10.63 -5.43 -7.30
C ALA A 87 -10.96 -4.91 -8.70
N LYS A 88 -10.78 -3.60 -8.93
CA LYS A 88 -11.08 -2.97 -10.22
C LYS A 88 -9.85 -3.01 -11.12
N THR A 89 -9.90 -3.89 -12.12
CA THR A 89 -8.78 -4.11 -13.02
C THR A 89 -9.06 -3.63 -14.45
N GLN A 90 -10.19 -2.97 -14.70
CA GLN A 90 -10.52 -2.46 -16.02
C GLN A 90 -9.60 -1.30 -16.40
N ALA A 91 -9.35 -1.16 -17.70
CA ALA A 91 -8.43 -0.16 -18.20
C ALA A 91 -8.80 1.27 -17.78
N ALA A 92 -10.08 1.60 -17.75
CA ALA A 92 -10.56 2.92 -17.34
C ALA A 92 -10.20 3.23 -15.88
N ASP A 93 -10.36 2.25 -14.99
CA ASP A 93 -10.02 2.43 -13.58
C ASP A 93 -8.50 2.57 -13.40
N ARG A 94 -7.73 1.78 -14.12
CA ARG A 94 -6.26 1.88 -14.08
C ARG A 94 -5.78 3.25 -14.53
N THR A 95 -6.35 3.76 -15.62
CA THR A 95 -6.01 5.09 -16.12
C THR A 95 -6.33 6.17 -15.10
N ARG A 96 -7.52 6.07 -14.47
CA ARG A 96 -7.94 7.02 -13.46
C ARG A 96 -6.99 7.04 -12.26
N PHE A 97 -6.64 5.85 -11.74
CA PHE A 97 -5.76 5.75 -10.59
C PHE A 97 -4.34 6.19 -10.92
N THR A 98 -3.83 5.82 -12.08
CA THR A 98 -2.51 6.27 -12.52
C THR A 98 -2.44 7.80 -12.61
N ALA A 99 -3.51 8.43 -13.07
CA ALA A 99 -3.59 9.89 -13.18
C ALA A 99 -3.52 10.59 -11.82
N LEU A 100 -3.87 9.89 -10.73
CA LEU A 100 -3.76 10.44 -9.38
C LEU A 100 -2.30 10.57 -8.92
N GLY A 101 -1.38 9.83 -9.51
CA GLY A 101 0.02 9.85 -9.13
C GLY A 101 0.47 8.70 -8.25
N VAL A 102 -0.36 7.63 -8.14
CA VAL A 102 0.07 6.43 -7.40
C VAL A 102 1.20 5.72 -8.16
N ALA A 103 2.04 4.99 -7.42
CA ALA A 103 3.16 4.29 -8.02
C ALA A 103 2.75 3.08 -8.85
N GLY A 104 1.62 2.47 -8.51
CA GLY A 104 1.11 1.33 -9.24
C GLY A 104 -0.13 0.74 -8.58
N MET A 105 -0.56 -0.40 -9.09
CA MET A 105 -1.76 -1.09 -8.60
C MET A 105 -1.51 -2.58 -8.49
N LEU A 106 -2.14 -3.19 -7.48
CA LEU A 106 -2.17 -4.64 -7.30
C LEU A 106 -3.61 -5.10 -7.34
N ALA A 107 -3.84 -6.26 -7.93
CA ALA A 107 -5.19 -6.83 -8.04
C ALA A 107 -5.59 -7.57 -6.76
N LYS A 108 -6.87 -7.52 -6.44
CA LYS A 108 -7.51 -8.40 -5.45
C LYS A 108 -8.33 -9.45 -6.19
N PRO A 109 -8.25 -10.71 -5.80
CA PRO A 109 -7.35 -11.25 -4.77
C PRO A 109 -5.89 -11.28 -5.26
N PHE A 110 -4.97 -11.08 -4.34
CA PHE A 110 -3.55 -11.16 -4.66
C PHE A 110 -3.01 -12.56 -4.32
N ASP A 111 -1.87 -12.89 -4.93
CA ASP A 111 -1.17 -14.14 -4.62
C ASP A 111 -0.15 -13.88 -3.51
N PRO A 112 -0.31 -14.51 -2.33
CA PRO A 112 0.63 -14.29 -1.22
C PRO A 112 2.08 -14.63 -1.57
N MET A 113 2.30 -15.52 -2.53
CA MET A 113 3.65 -15.94 -2.90
C MET A 113 4.34 -14.95 -3.84
N THR A 114 3.59 -14.10 -4.52
CA THR A 114 4.16 -13.20 -5.53
C THR A 114 3.99 -11.71 -5.20
N ILE A 115 3.16 -11.35 -4.22
CA ILE A 115 2.84 -9.95 -3.94
C ILE A 115 4.10 -9.13 -3.62
N SER A 116 5.05 -9.70 -2.87
CA SER A 116 6.28 -8.97 -2.54
C SER A 116 7.13 -8.68 -3.78
N ASN A 117 7.19 -9.62 -4.73
CA ASN A 117 7.91 -9.42 -5.99
C ASN A 117 7.21 -8.38 -6.86
N GLU A 118 5.87 -8.37 -6.87
CA GLU A 118 5.11 -7.39 -7.63
C GLU A 118 5.33 -5.98 -7.09
N ILE A 119 5.36 -5.82 -5.77
CA ILE A 119 5.65 -4.53 -5.14
C ILE A 119 7.07 -4.07 -5.51
N ALA A 120 8.04 -4.96 -5.39
CA ALA A 120 9.42 -4.63 -5.71
C ALA A 120 9.57 -4.20 -7.17
N ALA A 121 8.88 -4.89 -8.08
CA ALA A 121 8.91 -4.56 -9.50
C ALA A 121 8.30 -3.17 -9.76
N ILE A 122 7.18 -2.86 -9.14
CA ILE A 122 6.52 -1.56 -9.30
C ILE A 122 7.43 -0.43 -8.81
N LEU A 123 8.11 -0.64 -7.69
CA LEU A 123 8.90 0.40 -7.03
C LEU A 123 10.36 0.42 -7.48
N GLY A 124 10.77 -0.53 -8.30
CA GLY A 124 12.17 -0.63 -8.73
C GLY A 124 13.12 -1.06 -7.61
N TRP A 125 12.61 -1.79 -6.64
CA TRP A 125 13.44 -2.28 -5.53
C TRP A 125 14.20 -3.53 -5.93
N ASP A 126 15.47 -3.59 -5.56
CA ASP A 126 16.28 -4.80 -5.77
C ASP A 126 15.86 -5.90 -4.81
N ARG A 127 15.88 -7.13 -5.32
CA ARG A 127 15.50 -8.31 -4.55
C ARG A 127 16.52 -9.42 -4.71
#